data_6dba5e7adb6d0726e91ed3f5e6f99426
#
_entry.id   6dba5e7adb6d0726e91ed3f5e6f99426
#
_cell.length_a   1.000
_cell.length_b   1.000
_cell.length_c   1.000
_cell.angle_alpha   90.00
_cell.angle_beta   90.00
_cell.angle_gamma   90.00
#
_symmetry.space_group_name_H-M   'P 1'
#
loop_
_entity.id
_entity.type
_entity.pdbx_description
1 polymer ?
#
loop_
_entity_poly.entity_id
_entity_poly.type
_entity_poly.pdbx_seq_one_letter_code
_entity_poly.pdbx_strand_id
1 'polypeptide(L)'
;MQIKTDYSNISFKNNGKLKLLIIVGTRPEIIRLSAVIKKCRRYFDCILAHTGQNYDYNLNEVFFKDLKLGLPEVYMDAVGNDLGETIGNIINCSYKLMTQINPDALLILGDTNSCLSAVAAKRLHIPIFHMEAGNRCKDECLPEETNRRIVDIISDVNMAYSEHARRYLAECGLPKERTYVTGSPMAEVLHSNLEEIESSDILEKLGLLPKKYILLSAHREENIDTEKNFISLFSAINKLAEKYDMPILYSCHPRSKKRIEESGFMLDKRVIQHEPMGFHDYNNLQINAFAVVSDSGTLPEESSFFTSINHSFPAVCIRTSTERPEALD
;
A
#
# COMPACT_ATOMS: atom_id res chain seq x y z
N MET A 1 1.22 -22.79 14.27
CA MET A 1 1.76 -23.20 12.95
C MET A 1 3.28 -23.05 13.01
N GLN A 2 4.09 -24.04 12.62
CA GLN A 2 5.54 -23.88 12.67
C GLN A 2 5.99 -22.95 11.54
N ILE A 3 6.67 -21.84 11.90
CA ILE A 3 7.17 -20.88 10.91
C ILE A 3 8.13 -21.60 9.97
N LYS A 4 7.89 -21.49 8.67
CA LYS A 4 8.78 -22.04 7.65
C LYS A 4 10.06 -21.20 7.64
N THR A 5 11.13 -21.71 8.25
CA THR A 5 12.41 -21.00 8.40
C THR A 5 13.55 -21.65 7.62
N ASP A 6 13.21 -22.60 6.77
CA ASP A 6 14.17 -23.22 5.87
C ASP A 6 14.12 -22.56 4.50
N TYR A 7 15.17 -21.81 4.18
CA TYR A 7 15.36 -21.13 2.91
C TYR A 7 16.50 -21.75 2.08
N SER A 8 16.88 -22.99 2.37
CA SER A 8 18.02 -23.68 1.74
C SER A 8 17.90 -23.76 0.20
N ASN A 9 16.69 -23.78 -0.32
CA ASN A 9 16.42 -23.83 -1.75
C ASN A 9 16.37 -22.44 -2.41
N ILE A 10 16.55 -21.36 -1.64
CA ILE A 10 16.49 -19.99 -2.15
C ILE A 10 17.91 -19.49 -2.38
N SER A 11 18.18 -19.06 -3.58
CA SER A 11 19.49 -18.50 -3.95
C SER A 11 19.35 -17.48 -5.09
N PHE A 12 20.26 -16.53 -5.13
CA PHE A 12 20.44 -15.64 -6.28
C PHE A 12 20.97 -16.42 -7.49
N LYS A 13 20.67 -15.93 -8.69
CA LYS A 13 21.12 -16.55 -9.95
C LYS A 13 22.62 -16.44 -10.16
N ASN A 14 23.30 -15.56 -9.41
CA ASN A 14 24.74 -15.28 -9.51
C ASN A 14 25.19 -14.91 -10.94
N ASN A 15 24.41 -14.02 -11.56
CA ASN A 15 24.58 -13.58 -12.96
C ASN A 15 25.56 -12.39 -13.14
N GLY A 16 26.39 -12.13 -12.14
CA GLY A 16 27.36 -11.03 -12.12
C GLY A 16 26.78 -9.65 -11.75
N LYS A 17 25.49 -9.57 -11.46
CA LYS A 17 24.84 -8.34 -10.98
C LYS A 17 24.83 -8.31 -9.46
N LEU A 18 24.68 -7.11 -8.89
CA LEU A 18 24.45 -6.93 -7.45
C LEU A 18 23.15 -7.64 -7.02
N LYS A 19 23.21 -8.30 -5.87
CA LYS A 19 22.13 -9.11 -5.27
C LYS A 19 21.22 -8.22 -4.47
N LEU A 20 20.01 -8.03 -4.94
CA LEU A 20 19.01 -7.18 -4.29
C LEU A 20 17.88 -8.02 -3.72
N LEU A 21 17.66 -7.91 -2.39
CA LEU A 21 16.47 -8.44 -1.74
C LEU A 21 15.43 -7.33 -1.63
N ILE A 22 14.20 -7.59 -2.06
CA ILE A 22 13.04 -6.72 -1.86
C ILE A 22 12.07 -7.43 -0.93
N ILE A 23 11.64 -6.78 0.14
CA ILE A 23 10.67 -7.35 1.09
C ILE A 23 9.40 -6.51 1.07
N VAL A 24 8.25 -7.19 0.91
CA VAL A 24 6.92 -6.61 0.94
C VAL A 24 6.00 -7.44 1.85
N GLY A 25 4.94 -6.85 2.37
CA GLY A 25 3.99 -7.54 3.24
C GLY A 25 2.53 -7.26 2.93
N THR A 26 2.24 -6.21 2.19
CA THR A 26 0.87 -5.74 1.96
C THR A 26 0.62 -5.39 0.49
N ARG A 27 -0.66 -5.35 0.11
CA ARG A 27 -1.08 -4.95 -1.25
C ARG A 27 -0.58 -3.55 -1.66
N PRO A 28 -0.69 -2.52 -0.82
CA PRO A 28 -0.17 -1.20 -1.16
C PRO A 28 1.32 -1.20 -1.52
N GLU A 29 2.14 -1.98 -0.83
CA GLU A 29 3.56 -2.12 -1.15
C GLU A 29 3.77 -2.79 -2.50
N ILE A 30 3.03 -3.88 -2.79
CA ILE A 30 3.10 -4.59 -4.07
C ILE A 30 2.75 -3.65 -5.22
N ILE A 31 1.66 -2.89 -5.09
CA ILE A 31 1.20 -1.94 -6.10
C ILE A 31 2.26 -0.85 -6.32
N ARG A 32 2.65 -0.15 -5.26
CA ARG A 32 3.60 0.97 -5.33
C ARG A 32 4.97 0.55 -5.85
N LEU A 33 5.47 -0.62 -5.45
CA LEU A 33 6.77 -1.13 -5.90
C LEU A 33 6.72 -1.82 -7.27
N SER A 34 5.56 -2.03 -7.88
CA SER A 34 5.45 -2.85 -9.09
C SER A 34 6.36 -2.40 -10.24
N ALA A 35 6.39 -1.11 -10.54
CA ALA A 35 7.28 -0.54 -11.55
C ALA A 35 8.76 -0.67 -11.14
N VAL A 36 9.06 -0.41 -9.86
CA VAL A 36 10.40 -0.52 -9.27
C VAL A 36 10.90 -1.96 -9.30
N ILE A 37 10.07 -2.94 -8.91
CA ILE A 37 10.41 -4.37 -8.95
C ILE A 37 10.76 -4.81 -10.37
N LYS A 38 9.94 -4.44 -11.37
CA LYS A 38 10.24 -4.74 -12.79
C LYS A 38 11.59 -4.19 -13.21
N LYS A 39 11.87 -2.95 -12.82
CA LYS A 39 13.15 -2.27 -13.13
C LYS A 39 14.31 -2.91 -12.38
N CYS A 40 14.15 -3.23 -11.10
CA CYS A 40 15.15 -3.94 -10.30
C CYS A 40 15.50 -5.31 -10.89
N ARG A 41 14.52 -6.11 -11.30
CA ARG A 41 14.76 -7.41 -11.96
C ARG A 41 15.54 -7.30 -13.26
N ARG A 42 15.48 -6.15 -13.93
CA ARG A 42 16.28 -5.88 -15.14
C ARG A 42 17.75 -5.59 -14.84
N TYR A 43 18.04 -4.86 -13.76
CA TYR A 43 19.38 -4.33 -13.49
C TYR A 43 20.14 -5.08 -12.39
N PHE A 44 19.43 -5.78 -11.51
CA PHE A 44 19.96 -6.52 -10.37
C PHE A 44 19.68 -8.02 -10.49
N ASP A 45 20.42 -8.83 -9.75
CA ASP A 45 20.01 -10.17 -9.38
C ASP A 45 19.05 -10.02 -8.19
N CYS A 46 17.76 -10.22 -8.44
CA CYS A 46 16.70 -9.75 -7.55
C CYS A 46 15.90 -10.92 -7.01
N ILE A 47 15.69 -10.93 -5.69
CA ILE A 47 14.74 -11.81 -5.00
C ILE A 47 13.66 -10.93 -4.38
N LEU A 48 12.39 -11.26 -4.64
CA LEU A 48 11.22 -10.69 -3.98
C LEU A 48 10.72 -11.64 -2.90
N ALA A 49 10.64 -11.14 -1.67
CA ALA A 49 10.11 -11.89 -0.53
C ALA A 49 8.85 -11.22 0.00
N HIS A 50 7.86 -12.02 0.39
CA HIS A 50 6.61 -11.58 0.97
C HIS A 50 6.49 -12.08 2.41
N THR A 51 6.19 -11.19 3.36
CA THR A 51 6.12 -11.54 4.80
C THR A 51 4.92 -12.41 5.17
N GLY A 52 3.88 -12.44 4.34
CA GLY A 52 2.67 -13.23 4.58
C GLY A 52 1.60 -12.50 5.38
N GLN A 53 1.68 -11.19 5.60
CA GLN A 53 0.76 -10.43 6.45
C GLN A 53 -0.71 -10.42 6.01
N ASN A 54 -1.04 -10.75 4.77
CA ASN A 54 -2.41 -10.87 4.29
C ASN A 54 -2.63 -12.26 3.71
N TYR A 55 -3.23 -13.15 4.49
CA TYR A 55 -3.47 -14.56 4.14
C TYR A 55 -4.55 -14.81 3.11
N ASP A 56 -5.23 -13.78 2.60
CA ASP A 56 -6.17 -13.99 1.50
C ASP A 56 -5.38 -14.18 0.20
N TYR A 57 -4.93 -15.42 0.02
CA TYR A 57 -4.08 -15.87 -1.09
C TYR A 57 -4.65 -15.47 -2.45
N ASN A 58 -5.96 -15.57 -2.60
CA ASN A 58 -6.67 -15.22 -3.83
C ASN A 58 -6.63 -13.71 -4.13
N LEU A 59 -6.71 -12.88 -3.09
CA LEU A 59 -6.66 -11.42 -3.26
C LEU A 59 -5.25 -10.88 -3.54
N ASN A 60 -4.21 -11.55 -3.07
CA ASN A 60 -2.82 -11.13 -3.34
C ASN A 60 -2.35 -11.56 -4.73
N GLU A 61 -2.67 -12.78 -5.18
CA GLU A 61 -2.26 -13.28 -6.50
C GLU A 61 -2.82 -12.44 -7.65
N VAL A 62 -4.03 -11.91 -7.52
CA VAL A 62 -4.63 -11.02 -8.51
C VAL A 62 -3.71 -9.82 -8.80
N PHE A 63 -3.15 -9.18 -7.77
CA PHE A 63 -2.27 -8.03 -7.95
C PHE A 63 -0.93 -8.40 -8.61
N PHE A 64 -0.34 -9.53 -8.25
CA PHE A 64 0.86 -10.01 -8.94
C PHE A 64 0.61 -10.30 -10.41
N LYS A 65 -0.56 -10.86 -10.73
CA LYS A 65 -0.99 -11.15 -12.10
C LYS A 65 -1.29 -9.87 -12.87
N ASP A 66 -2.17 -9.00 -12.33
CA ASP A 66 -2.58 -7.75 -12.97
C ASP A 66 -1.37 -6.87 -13.26
N LEU A 67 -0.47 -6.74 -12.30
CA LEU A 67 0.74 -5.94 -12.42
C LEU A 67 1.88 -6.67 -13.15
N LYS A 68 1.65 -7.89 -13.65
CA LYS A 68 2.63 -8.70 -14.40
C LYS A 68 3.98 -8.84 -13.67
N LEU A 69 3.95 -9.06 -12.35
CA LEU A 69 5.15 -9.16 -11.52
C LEU A 69 5.70 -10.59 -11.42
N GLY A 70 4.89 -11.61 -11.67
CA GLY A 70 5.19 -12.97 -11.22
C GLY A 70 5.09 -13.10 -9.70
N LEU A 71 5.06 -14.32 -9.18
CA LEU A 71 4.97 -14.56 -7.74
C LEU A 71 6.29 -14.24 -7.04
N PRO A 72 6.26 -13.90 -5.74
CA PRO A 72 7.46 -13.81 -4.92
C PRO A 72 8.25 -15.11 -4.92
N GLU A 73 9.55 -15.00 -4.94
CA GLU A 73 10.45 -16.15 -4.80
C GLU A 73 10.40 -16.75 -3.39
N VAL A 74 9.98 -15.94 -2.38
CA VAL A 74 9.91 -16.36 -0.99
C VAL A 74 8.61 -15.88 -0.34
N TYR A 75 7.89 -16.80 0.32
CA TYR A 75 6.85 -16.50 1.30
C TYR A 75 7.39 -16.85 2.68
N MET A 76 7.44 -15.86 3.58
CA MET A 76 8.05 -16.03 4.91
C MET A 76 7.09 -16.63 5.93
N ASP A 77 5.78 -16.57 5.71
CA ASP A 77 4.73 -17.00 6.63
C ASP A 77 4.92 -16.42 8.06
N ALA A 78 5.25 -15.13 8.14
CA ALA A 78 5.64 -14.49 9.39
C ALA A 78 4.47 -14.05 10.29
N VAL A 79 3.22 -14.30 9.90
CA VAL A 79 2.06 -13.96 10.72
C VAL A 79 2.04 -14.82 11.97
N GLY A 80 1.91 -14.17 13.12
CA GLY A 80 1.74 -14.80 14.43
C GLY A 80 0.31 -14.75 14.94
N ASN A 81 0.10 -15.17 16.17
CA ASN A 81 -1.21 -15.14 16.82
C ASN A 81 -1.61 -13.72 17.25
N ASP A 82 -0.63 -12.84 17.42
CA ASP A 82 -0.82 -11.44 17.75
C ASP A 82 0.20 -10.57 17.02
N LEU A 83 0.09 -9.25 17.23
CA LEU A 83 0.95 -8.27 16.59
C LEU A 83 2.42 -8.40 17.02
N GLY A 84 2.67 -8.67 18.31
CA GLY A 84 4.02 -8.84 18.85
C GLY A 84 4.72 -10.05 18.26
N GLU A 85 4.03 -11.18 18.17
CA GLU A 85 4.54 -12.38 17.53
C GLU A 85 4.81 -12.15 16.04
N THR A 86 3.89 -11.48 15.34
CA THR A 86 4.06 -11.14 13.92
C THR A 86 5.31 -10.29 13.68
N ILE A 87 5.51 -9.24 14.47
CA ILE A 87 6.70 -8.37 14.37
C ILE A 87 7.98 -9.18 14.65
N GLY A 88 7.98 -9.97 15.73
CA GLY A 88 9.11 -10.82 16.08
C GLY A 88 9.45 -11.82 14.97
N ASN A 89 8.43 -12.42 14.36
CA ASN A 89 8.57 -13.37 13.26
C ASN A 89 9.13 -12.70 12.00
N ILE A 90 8.67 -11.50 11.64
CA ILE A 90 9.20 -10.75 10.49
C ILE A 90 10.71 -10.54 10.65
N ILE A 91 11.15 -10.07 11.82
CA ILE A 91 12.57 -9.86 12.10
C ILE A 91 13.36 -11.18 12.05
N ASN A 92 12.85 -12.22 12.69
CA ASN A 92 13.50 -13.54 12.76
C ASN A 92 13.60 -14.21 11.38
N CYS A 93 12.51 -14.24 10.62
CA CYS A 93 12.47 -14.83 9.28
C CYS A 93 13.39 -14.05 8.31
N SER A 94 13.36 -12.72 8.39
CA SER A 94 14.24 -11.85 7.59
C SER A 94 15.71 -12.10 7.92
N TYR A 95 16.06 -12.23 9.19
CA TYR A 95 17.44 -12.52 9.60
C TYR A 95 17.93 -13.85 9.03
N LYS A 96 17.11 -14.90 9.13
CA LYS A 96 17.45 -16.24 8.61
C LYS A 96 17.56 -16.23 7.08
N LEU A 97 16.59 -15.61 6.39
CA LEU A 97 16.63 -15.47 4.93
C LEU A 97 17.90 -14.74 4.47
N MET A 98 18.19 -13.57 5.05
CA MET A 98 19.36 -12.76 4.66
C MET A 98 20.68 -13.49 4.98
N THR A 99 20.77 -14.22 6.09
CA THR A 99 21.93 -15.05 6.42
C THR A 99 22.15 -16.14 5.36
N GLN A 100 21.06 -16.75 4.89
CA GLN A 100 21.11 -17.83 3.90
C GLN A 100 21.50 -17.33 2.50
N ILE A 101 20.87 -16.22 2.02
CA ILE A 101 21.06 -15.77 0.64
C ILE A 101 22.13 -14.72 0.47
N ASN A 102 22.57 -14.07 1.54
CA ASN A 102 23.63 -13.05 1.59
C ASN A 102 23.46 -11.95 0.51
N PRO A 103 22.41 -11.09 0.58
CA PRO A 103 22.19 -10.04 -0.39
C PRO A 103 23.18 -8.89 -0.22
N ASP A 104 23.50 -8.16 -1.31
CA ASP A 104 24.33 -6.96 -1.28
C ASP A 104 23.54 -5.73 -0.78
N ALA A 105 22.20 -5.75 -0.91
CA ALA A 105 21.33 -4.68 -0.42
C ALA A 105 19.90 -5.18 -0.15
N LEU A 106 19.20 -4.46 0.75
CA LEU A 106 17.77 -4.58 1.02
C LEU A 106 17.03 -3.34 0.52
N LEU A 107 15.94 -3.54 -0.22
CA LEU A 107 14.96 -2.50 -0.56
C LEU A 107 13.66 -2.75 0.17
N ILE A 108 13.16 -1.73 0.85
CA ILE A 108 11.87 -1.72 1.55
C ILE A 108 11.10 -0.45 1.22
N LEU A 109 9.78 -0.48 1.44
CA LEU A 109 8.91 0.66 1.23
C LEU A 109 8.02 0.93 2.44
N GLY A 110 7.97 2.19 2.85
CA GLY A 110 6.99 2.71 3.80
C GLY A 110 7.17 2.21 5.22
N ASP A 111 6.05 1.92 5.87
CA ASP A 111 5.92 1.87 7.31
C ASP A 111 5.10 0.67 7.83
N THR A 112 4.68 -0.21 6.95
CA THR A 112 4.01 -1.45 7.38
C THR A 112 5.00 -2.37 8.11
N ASN A 113 4.51 -3.38 8.83
CA ASN A 113 5.38 -4.22 9.63
C ASN A 113 6.51 -4.91 8.83
N SER A 114 6.35 -5.09 7.52
CA SER A 114 7.38 -5.63 6.63
C SER A 114 8.68 -4.82 6.65
N CYS A 115 8.58 -3.49 6.85
CA CYS A 115 9.75 -2.61 6.91
C CYS A 115 10.67 -2.91 8.10
N LEU A 116 10.17 -3.56 9.17
CA LEU A 116 10.98 -3.96 10.33
C LEU A 116 12.00 -5.05 10.01
N SER A 117 11.93 -5.66 8.82
CA SER A 117 13.03 -6.47 8.24
C SER A 117 14.35 -5.70 8.17
N ALA A 118 14.31 -4.37 8.14
CA ALA A 118 15.48 -3.48 8.22
C ALA A 118 16.33 -3.72 9.47
N VAL A 119 15.70 -4.10 10.61
CA VAL A 119 16.42 -4.42 11.85
C VAL A 119 17.36 -5.61 11.62
N ALA A 120 16.90 -6.65 10.93
CA ALA A 120 17.72 -7.81 10.60
C ALA A 120 18.87 -7.44 9.64
N ALA A 121 18.57 -6.67 8.59
CA ALA A 121 19.57 -6.20 7.63
C ALA A 121 20.66 -5.37 8.32
N LYS A 122 20.28 -4.44 9.19
CA LYS A 122 21.25 -3.61 9.93
C LYS A 122 22.19 -4.44 10.81
N ARG A 123 21.67 -5.48 11.47
CA ARG A 123 22.47 -6.42 12.29
C ARG A 123 23.43 -7.26 11.45
N LEU A 124 23.08 -7.52 10.20
CA LEU A 124 23.93 -8.29 9.25
C LEU A 124 24.82 -7.37 8.39
N HIS A 125 24.84 -6.06 8.64
CA HIS A 125 25.61 -5.06 7.87
C HIS A 125 25.23 -5.00 6.38
N ILE A 126 23.97 -5.33 6.05
CA ILE A 126 23.42 -5.24 4.70
C ILE A 126 22.89 -3.81 4.51
N PRO A 127 23.34 -3.06 3.48
CA PRO A 127 22.84 -1.72 3.17
C PRO A 127 21.34 -1.70 2.93
N ILE A 128 20.66 -0.73 3.55
CA ILE A 128 19.19 -0.59 3.55
C ILE A 128 18.83 0.65 2.73
N PHE A 129 17.98 0.43 1.71
CA PHE A 129 17.35 1.45 0.89
C PHE A 129 15.88 1.54 1.25
N HIS A 130 15.47 2.66 1.85
CA HIS A 130 14.11 2.87 2.32
C HIS A 130 13.38 3.88 1.43
N MET A 131 12.37 3.42 0.68
CA MET A 131 11.46 4.27 -0.10
C MET A 131 10.30 4.75 0.77
N GLU A 132 9.71 5.88 0.41
CA GLU A 132 8.67 6.56 1.19
C GLU A 132 9.17 7.05 2.57
N ALA A 133 10.45 7.34 2.66
CA ALA A 133 11.09 7.81 3.87
C ALA A 133 10.69 9.24 4.24
N GLY A 134 10.68 9.57 5.53
CA GLY A 134 10.45 10.92 6.02
C GLY A 134 9.00 11.37 6.12
N ASN A 135 8.03 10.52 5.80
CA ASN A 135 6.63 10.81 6.12
C ASN A 135 6.44 10.91 7.64
N ARG A 136 5.55 11.78 8.08
CA ARG A 136 5.23 11.97 9.50
C ARG A 136 3.74 12.16 9.70
N CYS A 137 3.19 11.53 10.72
CA CYS A 137 1.83 11.74 11.15
C CYS A 137 1.82 12.53 12.47
N LYS A 138 0.85 13.45 12.61
CA LYS A 138 0.65 14.17 13.90
C LYS A 138 0.09 13.25 14.98
N ASP A 139 -0.56 12.16 14.60
CA ASP A 139 -1.02 11.14 15.52
C ASP A 139 0.10 10.11 15.76
N GLU A 140 0.81 10.29 16.88
CA GLU A 140 1.90 9.39 17.28
C GLU A 140 1.42 8.02 17.79
N CYS A 141 0.11 7.85 18.00
CA CYS A 141 -0.46 6.55 18.40
C CYS A 141 -0.60 5.57 17.24
N LEU A 142 -0.42 6.03 16.00
CA LEU A 142 -0.44 5.12 14.85
C LEU A 142 0.76 4.18 14.86
N PRO A 143 0.55 2.85 14.76
CA PRO A 143 1.64 1.88 14.73
C PRO A 143 2.65 2.15 13.62
N GLU A 144 2.18 2.62 12.48
CA GLU A 144 3.00 2.99 11.32
C GLU A 144 3.95 4.15 11.62
N GLU A 145 3.56 5.11 12.50
CA GLU A 145 4.45 6.21 12.89
C GLU A 145 5.68 5.70 13.64
N THR A 146 5.49 4.71 14.51
CA THR A 146 6.61 4.05 15.22
C THR A 146 7.53 3.34 14.21
N ASN A 147 6.97 2.56 13.30
CA ASN A 147 7.73 1.80 12.32
C ASN A 147 8.58 2.72 11.44
N ARG A 148 7.97 3.80 10.89
CA ARG A 148 8.68 4.71 9.97
C ARG A 148 9.82 5.45 10.67
N ARG A 149 9.64 5.90 11.92
CA ARG A 149 10.72 6.53 12.70
C ARG A 149 11.89 5.59 12.92
N ILE A 150 11.62 4.33 13.27
CA ILE A 150 12.67 3.32 13.44
C ILE A 150 13.43 3.14 12.13
N VAL A 151 12.72 2.90 11.05
CA VAL A 151 13.31 2.52 9.77
C VAL A 151 14.04 3.68 9.11
N ASP A 152 13.51 4.90 9.18
CA ASP A 152 14.21 6.10 8.71
C ASP A 152 15.60 6.24 9.35
N ILE A 153 15.69 6.04 10.68
CA ILE A 153 16.93 6.22 11.42
C ILE A 153 17.97 5.14 11.12
N ILE A 154 17.53 3.88 10.94
CA ILE A 154 18.48 2.78 10.74
C ILE A 154 18.83 2.54 9.27
N SER A 155 18.10 3.14 8.33
CA SER A 155 18.36 2.99 6.90
C SER A 155 19.63 3.73 6.47
N ASP A 156 20.34 3.16 5.51
CA ASP A 156 21.58 3.73 4.98
C ASP A 156 21.30 4.77 3.89
N VAL A 157 20.22 4.58 3.13
CA VAL A 157 19.73 5.51 2.11
C VAL A 157 18.24 5.70 2.27
N ASN A 158 17.81 6.96 2.42
CA ASN A 158 16.42 7.36 2.51
C ASN A 158 15.96 8.01 1.20
N MET A 159 14.90 7.48 0.61
CA MET A 159 14.30 7.96 -0.63
C MET A 159 12.93 8.57 -0.30
N ALA A 160 12.92 9.88 -0.10
CA ALA A 160 11.74 10.65 0.23
C ALA A 160 10.87 10.94 -1.02
N TYR A 161 9.56 11.07 -0.85
CA TYR A 161 8.67 11.42 -1.95
C TYR A 161 8.64 12.93 -2.22
N SER A 162 8.87 13.75 -1.20
CA SER A 162 8.80 15.20 -1.29
C SER A 162 9.94 15.91 -0.57
N GLU A 163 10.12 17.19 -0.88
CA GLU A 163 11.06 18.04 -0.15
C GLU A 163 10.65 18.24 1.33
N HIS A 164 9.35 18.18 1.63
CA HIS A 164 8.86 18.23 3.01
C HIS A 164 9.35 17.02 3.81
N ALA A 165 9.19 15.80 3.25
CA ALA A 165 9.68 14.58 3.88
C ALA A 165 11.21 14.62 4.07
N ARG A 166 11.95 15.12 3.07
CA ARG A 166 13.41 15.28 3.18
C ARG A 166 13.82 16.24 4.31
N ARG A 167 13.06 17.32 4.53
CA ARG A 167 13.31 18.25 5.65
C ARG A 167 13.12 17.58 6.99
N TYR A 168 12.07 16.78 7.18
CA TYR A 168 11.87 16.01 8.41
C TYR A 168 13.02 15.03 8.68
N LEU A 169 13.56 14.38 7.65
CA LEU A 169 14.72 13.52 7.80
C LEU A 169 15.96 14.32 8.25
N ALA A 170 16.17 15.50 7.67
CA ALA A 170 17.26 16.40 8.08
C ALA A 170 17.11 16.90 9.52
N GLU A 171 15.89 17.20 9.97
CA GLU A 171 15.59 17.57 11.37
C GLU A 171 15.88 16.42 12.35
N CYS A 172 15.76 15.18 11.91
CA CYS A 172 16.18 14.00 12.67
C CYS A 172 17.71 13.79 12.68
N GLY A 173 18.47 14.67 12.06
CA GLY A 173 19.94 14.59 12.01
C GLY A 173 20.48 13.60 10.96
N LEU A 174 19.66 13.15 10.01
CA LEU A 174 20.08 12.24 8.98
C LEU A 174 20.91 12.96 7.89
N PRO A 175 21.97 12.33 7.37
CA PRO A 175 22.90 12.98 6.44
C PRO A 175 22.23 13.25 5.08
N LYS A 176 22.42 14.46 4.58
CA LYS A 176 21.85 14.92 3.29
C LYS A 176 22.35 14.09 2.11
N GLU A 177 23.58 13.59 2.18
CA GLU A 177 24.24 12.80 1.14
C GLU A 177 23.60 11.42 0.95
N ARG A 178 22.76 10.99 1.88
CA ARG A 178 22.05 9.71 1.86
C ARG A 178 20.54 9.87 1.81
N THR A 179 20.07 11.09 1.54
CA THR A 179 18.65 11.41 1.46
C THR A 179 18.32 11.98 0.08
N TYR A 180 17.54 11.26 -0.71
CA TYR A 180 17.19 11.61 -2.07
C TYR A 180 15.69 11.85 -2.18
N VAL A 181 15.28 12.89 -2.91
CA VAL A 181 13.87 13.09 -3.29
C VAL A 181 13.66 12.38 -4.62
N THR A 182 12.91 11.27 -4.58
CA THR A 182 12.65 10.43 -5.76
C THR A 182 11.27 10.62 -6.33
N GLY A 183 10.37 11.27 -5.60
CA GLY A 183 8.95 11.25 -5.90
C GLY A 183 8.29 9.91 -5.55
N SER A 184 6.97 9.87 -5.63
CA SER A 184 6.22 8.62 -5.49
C SER A 184 6.30 7.78 -6.75
N PRO A 185 6.47 6.46 -6.67
CA PRO A 185 6.43 5.58 -7.84
C PRO A 185 5.01 5.41 -8.41
N MET A 186 3.98 5.91 -7.73
CA MET A 186 2.58 5.67 -8.09
C MET A 186 2.23 6.20 -9.49
N ALA A 187 2.78 7.35 -9.88
CA ALA A 187 2.57 7.91 -11.23
C ALA A 187 3.13 6.97 -12.32
N GLU A 188 4.32 6.38 -12.09
CA GLU A 188 4.92 5.41 -13.02
C GLU A 188 4.11 4.11 -13.09
N VAL A 189 3.56 3.67 -11.97
CA VAL A 189 2.67 2.50 -11.91
C VAL A 189 1.39 2.75 -12.70
N LEU A 190 0.72 3.87 -12.47
CA LEU A 190 -0.50 4.22 -13.19
C LEU A 190 -0.25 4.39 -14.69
N HIS A 191 0.82 5.11 -15.06
CA HIS A 191 1.19 5.31 -16.46
C HIS A 191 1.47 3.98 -17.19
N SER A 192 2.19 3.06 -16.55
CA SER A 192 2.54 1.77 -17.16
C SER A 192 1.37 0.78 -17.25
N ASN A 193 0.25 1.09 -16.62
CA ASN A 193 -0.98 0.29 -16.66
C ASN A 193 -2.18 1.05 -17.26
N LEU A 194 -1.94 2.22 -17.87
CA LEU A 194 -3.02 3.11 -18.30
C LEU A 194 -3.91 2.47 -19.37
N GLU A 195 -3.33 1.77 -20.32
CA GLU A 195 -4.06 1.08 -21.39
C GLU A 195 -5.01 0.01 -20.82
N GLU A 196 -4.52 -0.80 -19.88
CA GLU A 196 -5.32 -1.82 -19.20
C GLU A 196 -6.41 -1.19 -18.31
N ILE A 197 -6.10 -0.06 -17.67
CA ILE A 197 -7.08 0.68 -16.87
C ILE A 197 -8.21 1.21 -17.77
N GLU A 198 -7.88 1.87 -18.86
CA GLU A 198 -8.87 2.47 -19.76
C GLU A 198 -9.70 1.44 -20.52
N SER A 199 -9.12 0.28 -20.83
CA SER A 199 -9.78 -0.82 -21.54
C SER A 199 -10.61 -1.76 -20.65
N SER A 200 -10.66 -1.53 -19.35
CA SER A 200 -11.47 -2.37 -18.43
C SER A 200 -12.97 -2.25 -18.75
N ASP A 201 -13.63 -3.39 -18.81
CA ASP A 201 -15.07 -3.54 -19.04
C ASP A 201 -15.91 -3.52 -17.74
N ILE A 202 -15.32 -3.09 -16.62
CA ILE A 202 -15.96 -3.16 -15.29
C ILE A 202 -17.25 -2.37 -15.20
N LEU A 203 -17.35 -1.21 -15.87
CA LEU A 203 -18.59 -0.42 -15.88
C LEU A 203 -19.74 -1.20 -16.50
N GLU A 204 -19.48 -1.87 -17.65
CA GLU A 204 -20.48 -2.72 -18.32
C GLU A 204 -20.90 -3.89 -17.40
N LYS A 205 -19.93 -4.58 -16.82
CA LYS A 205 -20.17 -5.69 -15.88
C LYS A 205 -21.03 -5.31 -14.69
N LEU A 206 -20.87 -4.08 -14.19
CA LEU A 206 -21.63 -3.57 -13.04
C LEU A 206 -22.89 -2.79 -13.45
N GLY A 207 -23.16 -2.62 -14.73
CA GLY A 207 -24.29 -1.83 -15.23
C GLY A 207 -24.21 -0.35 -14.86
N LEU A 208 -23.00 0.19 -14.70
CA LEU A 208 -22.76 1.57 -14.32
C LEU A 208 -22.55 2.46 -15.57
N LEU A 209 -23.00 3.69 -15.48
CA LEU A 209 -22.76 4.69 -16.53
C LEU A 209 -21.69 5.68 -16.08
N PRO A 210 -20.78 6.09 -16.97
CA PRO A 210 -19.75 7.07 -16.65
C PRO A 210 -20.36 8.35 -16.09
N LYS A 211 -19.73 8.87 -15.01
CA LYS A 211 -20.14 10.09 -14.29
C LYS A 211 -21.57 10.03 -13.67
N LYS A 212 -22.14 8.84 -13.51
CA LYS A 212 -23.47 8.62 -12.92
C LYS A 212 -23.44 7.77 -11.65
N TYR A 213 -22.32 7.68 -10.98
CA TYR A 213 -22.15 7.00 -9.68
C TYR A 213 -21.06 7.66 -8.86
N ILE A 214 -21.13 7.48 -7.55
CA ILE A 214 -20.05 7.85 -6.61
C ILE A 214 -19.31 6.56 -6.24
N LEU A 215 -17.97 6.61 -6.24
CA LEU A 215 -17.16 5.49 -5.76
C LEU A 215 -16.75 5.75 -4.31
N LEU A 216 -17.06 4.81 -3.42
CA LEU A 216 -16.69 4.85 -2.01
C LEU A 216 -15.67 3.75 -1.69
N SER A 217 -14.60 4.12 -1.00
CA SER A 217 -13.68 3.17 -0.35
C SER A 217 -13.37 3.64 1.06
N ALA A 218 -13.84 2.90 2.06
CA ALA A 218 -13.65 3.19 3.47
C ALA A 218 -13.35 1.89 4.21
N HIS A 219 -12.13 1.76 4.73
CA HIS A 219 -11.64 0.53 5.35
C HIS A 219 -10.68 0.76 6.52
N ARG A 220 -10.27 2.01 6.78
CA ARG A 220 -9.38 2.33 7.90
C ARG A 220 -10.07 2.14 9.24
N GLU A 221 -9.29 1.68 10.22
CA GLU A 221 -9.76 1.39 11.58
C GLU A 221 -10.41 2.64 12.22
N GLU A 222 -9.84 3.80 12.03
CA GLU A 222 -10.35 5.07 12.53
C GLU A 222 -11.79 5.39 12.06
N ASN A 223 -12.14 4.94 10.84
CA ASN A 223 -13.48 5.15 10.27
C ASN A 223 -14.46 4.02 10.60
N ILE A 224 -13.96 2.79 10.77
CA ILE A 224 -14.81 1.59 10.85
C ILE A 224 -14.96 1.08 12.28
N ASP A 225 -13.93 1.16 13.13
CA ASP A 225 -13.94 0.53 14.45
C ASP A 225 -14.57 1.42 15.53
N THR A 226 -14.42 2.74 15.40
CA THR A 226 -15.02 3.68 16.34
C THR A 226 -16.49 3.89 15.99
N GLU A 227 -17.41 3.51 16.88
CA GLU A 227 -18.86 3.58 16.64
C GLU A 227 -19.32 4.97 16.19
N LYS A 228 -18.84 6.02 16.85
CA LYS A 228 -19.15 7.41 16.50
C LYS A 228 -18.75 7.75 15.06
N ASN A 229 -17.53 7.39 14.66
CA ASN A 229 -17.02 7.70 13.33
C ASN A 229 -17.75 6.87 12.27
N PHE A 230 -17.99 5.59 12.57
CA PHE A 230 -18.76 4.69 11.72
C PHE A 230 -20.17 5.23 11.42
N ILE A 231 -20.93 5.58 12.46
CA ILE A 231 -22.29 6.12 12.30
C ILE A 231 -22.24 7.46 11.54
N SER A 232 -21.30 8.34 11.86
CA SER A 232 -21.17 9.64 11.19
C SER A 232 -20.86 9.47 9.71
N LEU A 233 -19.91 8.58 9.36
CA LEU A 233 -19.51 8.31 7.98
C LEU A 233 -20.70 7.76 7.18
N PHE A 234 -21.30 6.66 7.61
CA PHE A 234 -22.35 6.01 6.82
C PHE A 234 -23.67 6.83 6.81
N SER A 235 -23.92 7.64 7.83
CA SER A 235 -25.01 8.64 7.75
C SER A 235 -24.73 9.72 6.70
N ALA A 236 -23.49 10.17 6.57
CA ALA A 236 -23.11 11.09 5.50
C ALA A 236 -23.23 10.43 4.11
N ILE A 237 -22.83 9.16 3.98
CA ILE A 237 -22.98 8.40 2.74
C ILE A 237 -24.44 8.25 2.32
N ASN A 238 -25.33 7.92 3.26
CA ASN A 238 -26.78 7.87 2.98
C ASN A 238 -27.32 9.23 2.51
N LYS A 239 -26.91 10.33 3.15
CA LYS A 239 -27.26 11.71 2.72
C LYS A 239 -26.71 12.07 1.34
N LEU A 240 -25.50 11.59 0.98
CA LEU A 240 -24.95 11.77 -0.37
C LEU A 240 -25.80 11.02 -1.41
N ALA A 241 -26.18 9.77 -1.12
CA ALA A 241 -27.04 8.98 -2.00
C ALA A 241 -28.39 9.68 -2.23
N GLU A 242 -29.00 10.21 -1.17
CA GLU A 242 -30.26 10.98 -1.27
C GLU A 242 -30.09 12.28 -2.04
N LYS A 243 -29.05 13.07 -1.72
CA LYS A 243 -28.84 14.41 -2.31
C LYS A 243 -28.58 14.37 -3.80
N TYR A 244 -27.75 13.42 -4.26
CA TYR A 244 -27.36 13.32 -5.66
C TYR A 244 -28.22 12.37 -6.47
N ASP A 245 -29.06 11.58 -5.81
CA ASP A 245 -29.90 10.53 -6.41
C ASP A 245 -29.14 9.62 -7.37
N MET A 246 -27.94 9.21 -6.93
CA MET A 246 -27.00 8.37 -7.70
C MET A 246 -26.64 7.10 -6.93
N PRO A 247 -26.31 6.00 -7.64
CA PRO A 247 -25.69 4.85 -7.01
C PRO A 247 -24.36 5.24 -6.35
N ILE A 248 -24.11 4.69 -5.17
CA ILE A 248 -22.80 4.72 -4.51
C ILE A 248 -22.24 3.31 -4.52
N LEU A 249 -21.24 3.09 -5.37
CA LEU A 249 -20.51 1.83 -5.40
C LEU A 249 -19.50 1.81 -4.25
N TYR A 250 -19.75 0.99 -3.26
CA TYR A 250 -18.89 0.82 -2.11
C TYR A 250 -17.96 -0.39 -2.30
N SER A 251 -16.68 -0.14 -2.57
CA SER A 251 -15.62 -1.17 -2.52
C SER A 251 -15.43 -1.58 -1.07
N CYS A 252 -16.18 -2.59 -0.64
CA CYS A 252 -16.37 -2.95 0.75
C CYS A 252 -15.45 -4.10 1.14
N HIS A 253 -14.48 -3.83 2.01
CA HIS A 253 -13.64 -4.87 2.59
C HIS A 253 -14.47 -5.81 3.47
N PRO A 254 -14.19 -7.13 3.54
CA PRO A 254 -14.94 -8.08 4.37
C PRO A 254 -15.14 -7.64 5.82
N ARG A 255 -14.11 -7.01 6.43
CA ARG A 255 -14.21 -6.44 7.79
C ARG A 255 -15.28 -5.35 7.89
N SER A 256 -15.31 -4.43 6.92
CA SER A 256 -16.31 -3.35 6.90
C SER A 256 -17.71 -3.88 6.67
N LYS A 257 -17.88 -4.88 5.80
CA LYS A 257 -19.15 -5.57 5.57
C LYS A 257 -19.67 -6.20 6.85
N LYS A 258 -18.83 -6.98 7.52
CA LYS A 258 -19.17 -7.60 8.82
C LYS A 258 -19.57 -6.55 9.85
N ARG A 259 -18.86 -5.43 9.95
CA ARG A 259 -19.17 -4.35 10.89
C ARG A 259 -20.53 -3.71 10.59
N ILE A 260 -20.87 -3.50 9.32
CA ILE A 260 -22.19 -2.97 8.92
C ILE A 260 -23.29 -3.92 9.34
N GLU A 261 -23.13 -5.21 9.07
CA GLU A 261 -24.10 -6.25 9.44
C GLU A 261 -24.30 -6.33 10.97
N GLU A 262 -23.22 -6.36 11.75
CA GLU A 262 -23.24 -6.44 13.21
C GLU A 262 -23.81 -5.19 13.87
N SER A 263 -23.62 -4.01 13.29
CA SER A 263 -24.14 -2.75 13.81
C SER A 263 -25.64 -2.57 13.60
N GLY A 264 -26.24 -3.33 12.68
CA GLY A 264 -27.61 -3.13 12.25
C GLY A 264 -27.85 -1.80 11.52
N PHE A 265 -26.79 -1.10 11.08
CA PHE A 265 -26.91 0.17 10.38
C PHE A 265 -27.56 -0.02 9.00
N MET A 266 -28.62 0.75 8.72
CA MET A 266 -29.33 0.67 7.45
C MET A 266 -28.69 1.60 6.41
N LEU A 267 -28.05 1.00 5.40
CA LEU A 267 -27.60 1.72 4.24
C LEU A 267 -28.76 2.08 3.31
N ASP A 268 -28.65 3.24 2.66
CA ASP A 268 -29.60 3.62 1.60
C ASP A 268 -29.55 2.55 0.48
N LYS A 269 -30.70 2.29 -0.15
CA LYS A 269 -30.84 1.30 -1.23
C LYS A 269 -29.93 1.53 -2.45
N ARG A 270 -29.46 2.77 -2.62
CA ARG A 270 -28.54 3.15 -3.69
C ARG A 270 -27.08 2.86 -3.36
N VAL A 271 -26.75 2.49 -2.12
CA VAL A 271 -25.41 2.06 -1.72
C VAL A 271 -25.23 0.59 -2.06
N ILE A 272 -24.42 0.31 -3.08
CA ILE A 272 -24.16 -1.02 -3.60
C ILE A 272 -22.82 -1.50 -3.02
N GLN A 273 -22.87 -2.48 -2.12
CA GLN A 273 -21.67 -3.10 -1.56
C GLN A 273 -21.09 -4.10 -2.56
N HIS A 274 -19.83 -3.93 -2.90
CA HIS A 274 -19.08 -4.83 -3.79
C HIS A 274 -17.76 -5.24 -3.14
N GLU A 275 -17.35 -6.46 -3.36
CA GLU A 275 -16.01 -6.91 -2.91
C GLU A 275 -14.90 -6.07 -3.53
N PRO A 276 -13.72 -5.98 -2.86
CA PRO A 276 -12.57 -5.27 -3.43
C PRO A 276 -12.20 -5.81 -4.82
N MET A 277 -11.92 -4.91 -5.73
CA MET A 277 -11.62 -5.22 -7.13
C MET A 277 -10.11 -5.23 -7.38
N GLY A 278 -9.71 -5.76 -8.53
CA GLY A 278 -8.35 -5.69 -9.04
C GLY A 278 -7.89 -4.26 -9.34
N PHE A 279 -6.61 -4.11 -9.59
CA PHE A 279 -5.99 -2.78 -9.75
C PHE A 279 -6.57 -2.02 -10.96
N HIS A 280 -6.69 -2.67 -12.11
CA HIS A 280 -7.17 -2.02 -13.34
C HIS A 280 -8.64 -1.62 -13.23
N ASP A 281 -9.50 -2.54 -12.76
CA ASP A 281 -10.93 -2.31 -12.61
C ASP A 281 -11.23 -1.18 -11.62
N TYR A 282 -10.53 -1.18 -10.46
CA TYR A 282 -10.72 -0.14 -9.46
C TYR A 282 -10.32 1.24 -9.98
N ASN A 283 -9.18 1.36 -10.67
CA ASN A 283 -8.75 2.62 -11.27
C ASN A 283 -9.67 3.08 -12.41
N ASN A 284 -10.19 2.14 -13.23
CA ASN A 284 -11.20 2.47 -14.24
C ASN A 284 -12.46 3.06 -13.60
N LEU A 285 -12.93 2.45 -12.50
CA LEU A 285 -14.06 3.00 -11.74
C LEU A 285 -13.76 4.38 -11.16
N GLN A 286 -12.54 4.65 -10.69
CA GLN A 286 -12.15 5.97 -10.19
C GLN A 286 -12.24 7.05 -11.26
N ILE A 287 -11.64 6.83 -12.45
CA ILE A 287 -11.62 7.85 -13.53
C ILE A 287 -13.00 8.08 -14.13
N ASN A 288 -13.92 7.13 -14.04
CA ASN A 288 -15.27 7.24 -14.56
C ASN A 288 -16.32 7.63 -13.49
N ALA A 289 -15.95 7.73 -12.21
CA ALA A 289 -16.87 8.17 -11.17
C ALA A 289 -17.28 9.65 -11.33
N PHE A 290 -18.47 10.00 -10.83
CA PHE A 290 -18.86 11.39 -10.60
C PHE A 290 -17.98 12.03 -9.54
N ALA A 291 -17.72 11.30 -8.44
CA ALA A 291 -16.75 11.67 -7.41
C ALA A 291 -16.25 10.41 -6.73
N VAL A 292 -15.01 10.47 -6.22
CA VAL A 292 -14.38 9.42 -5.40
C VAL A 292 -14.35 9.88 -3.95
N VAL A 293 -14.85 9.06 -3.04
CA VAL A 293 -14.80 9.29 -1.59
C VAL A 293 -13.96 8.17 -0.99
N SER A 294 -12.79 8.49 -0.43
CA SER A 294 -11.87 7.42 0.01
C SER A 294 -11.02 7.83 1.21
N ASP A 295 -10.68 6.83 2.05
CA ASP A 295 -9.68 6.95 3.11
C ASP A 295 -8.29 6.41 2.69
N SER A 296 -8.11 6.10 1.40
CA SER A 296 -6.84 5.62 0.88
C SER A 296 -5.74 6.69 0.94
N GLY A 297 -4.54 6.30 1.37
CA GLY A 297 -3.36 7.17 1.35
C GLY A 297 -2.84 7.48 -0.05
N THR A 298 -3.25 6.73 -1.09
CA THR A 298 -2.84 6.96 -2.49
C THR A 298 -3.76 7.90 -3.25
N LEU A 299 -4.94 8.23 -2.69
CA LEU A 299 -5.93 9.07 -3.36
C LEU A 299 -5.38 10.40 -3.90
N PRO A 300 -4.55 11.16 -3.16
CA PRO A 300 -3.97 12.40 -3.68
C PRO A 300 -3.06 12.16 -4.89
N GLU A 301 -2.28 11.09 -4.88
CA GLU A 301 -1.36 10.72 -5.98
C GLU A 301 -2.15 10.29 -7.23
N GLU A 302 -3.18 9.47 -7.05
CA GLU A 302 -4.09 9.03 -8.11
C GLU A 302 -4.84 10.22 -8.73
N SER A 303 -5.40 11.08 -7.90
CA SER A 303 -6.09 12.31 -8.35
C SER A 303 -5.15 13.23 -9.13
N SER A 304 -3.94 13.45 -8.63
CA SER A 304 -2.93 14.27 -9.30
C SER A 304 -2.54 13.69 -10.65
N PHE A 305 -2.26 12.40 -10.72
CA PHE A 305 -1.87 11.72 -11.96
C PHE A 305 -2.98 11.79 -13.00
N PHE A 306 -4.19 11.33 -12.69
CA PHE A 306 -5.29 11.28 -13.64
C PHE A 306 -5.73 12.68 -14.11
N THR A 307 -5.69 13.68 -13.22
CA THR A 307 -5.95 15.08 -13.61
C THR A 307 -4.87 15.59 -14.58
N SER A 308 -3.60 15.21 -14.39
CA SER A 308 -2.51 15.64 -15.27
C SER A 308 -2.62 15.11 -16.70
N ILE A 309 -3.35 14.02 -16.90
CA ILE A 309 -3.65 13.43 -18.22
C ILE A 309 -5.08 13.69 -18.70
N ASN A 310 -5.69 14.77 -18.18
CA ASN A 310 -7.01 15.29 -18.57
C ASN A 310 -8.23 14.44 -18.17
N HIS A 311 -8.10 13.51 -17.22
CA HIS A 311 -9.27 12.90 -16.59
C HIS A 311 -9.80 13.80 -15.47
N SER A 312 -11.11 14.11 -15.51
CA SER A 312 -11.77 14.76 -14.37
C SER A 312 -11.84 13.79 -13.20
N PHE A 313 -11.20 14.13 -12.08
CA PHE A 313 -11.09 13.27 -10.91
C PHE A 313 -11.48 14.02 -9.60
N PRO A 314 -12.76 14.36 -9.41
CA PRO A 314 -13.22 14.93 -8.15
C PRO A 314 -13.08 13.91 -7.03
N ALA A 315 -12.31 14.25 -6.00
CA ALA A 315 -12.02 13.36 -4.90
C ALA A 315 -12.21 14.03 -3.54
N VAL A 316 -12.68 13.25 -2.57
CA VAL A 316 -12.83 13.65 -1.17
C VAL A 316 -12.09 12.63 -0.30
N CYS A 317 -11.08 13.09 0.42
CA CYS A 317 -10.35 12.28 1.39
C CYS A 317 -11.10 12.30 2.72
N ILE A 318 -11.48 11.12 3.22
CA ILE A 318 -12.21 10.94 4.50
C ILE A 318 -11.27 10.40 5.60
N ARG A 319 -10.24 11.18 5.91
CA ARG A 319 -9.24 10.82 6.93
C ARG A 319 -9.25 11.84 8.07
N THR A 320 -8.97 11.37 9.28
CA THR A 320 -8.80 12.24 10.46
C THR A 320 -7.38 12.84 10.52
N SER A 321 -6.42 12.14 9.94
CA SER A 321 -5.02 12.57 9.86
C SER A 321 -4.36 12.04 8.60
N THR A 322 -3.25 12.64 8.20
CA THR A 322 -2.45 12.21 7.05
C THR A 322 -0.98 12.13 7.42
N GLU A 323 -0.30 11.14 6.87
CA GLU A 323 1.16 11.00 6.92
C GLU A 323 1.87 11.76 5.78
N ARG A 324 1.10 12.38 4.89
CA ARG A 324 1.60 13.12 3.74
C ARG A 324 1.81 14.59 4.13
N PRO A 325 3.05 15.04 4.37
CA PRO A 325 3.28 16.42 4.79
C PRO A 325 2.84 17.44 3.75
N GLU A 326 2.96 17.10 2.48
CA GLU A 326 2.53 17.92 1.35
C GLU A 326 1.01 18.09 1.24
N ALA A 327 0.23 17.27 1.89
CA ALA A 327 -1.24 17.38 1.90
C ALA A 327 -1.78 18.29 3.00
N LEU A 328 -0.90 18.90 3.78
CA LEU A 328 -1.24 19.81 4.88
C LEU A 328 -1.10 21.28 4.47
N ASP A 329 -0.52 21.55 3.33
CA ASP A 329 -0.31 22.89 2.74
C ASP A 329 -1.43 23.20 1.68
#